data_a333972667fed14344fac33c6a323f55
#
_entry.id   a333972667fed14344fac33c6a323f55
#
_cell.length_a   1.000
_cell.length_b   1.000
_cell.length_c   1.000
_cell.angle_alpha   90.00
_cell.angle_beta   90.00
_cell.angle_gamma   90.00
#
_symmetry.space_group_name_H-M   'P 1'
#
loop_
_entity.id
_entity.type
_entity.pdbx_description
1 polymer ?
#
loop_
_entity_poly.entity_id
_entity_poly.type
_entity_poly.pdbx_seq_one_letter_code
_entity_poly.pdbx_strand_id
1 'polypeptide(L)'
;MSSHTLPDVALAPAAAVRVVLIAITQHGAQQTAELARQLPAASICVADKFAPLLAGLPNPVRAYSGPFRDEIGHLFADFDQLVFFVSLGAVVRLMAPHLKSKDEDPGVLVVDEAGQFVIPVLSGHVGGANACALQIAALLGATAVLTTASDVGKTIAVDILGRELGWKLECPKINITRVSAHVVNGEPIAVVQEAGSPHWWTRPTPLPASIYKFNRFEDVDLAHYKAVLWITHAEVTPQHWQQLHERLVVYRPPQGQGA
;
A
#
# COMPACT_ATOMS: atom_id res chain seq x y z
N MET A 1 -47.36 -15.29 -10.04
CA MET A 1 -46.44 -14.54 -9.17
C MET A 1 -45.21 -15.40 -9.01
N SER A 2 -44.23 -15.24 -9.88
CA SER A 2 -42.97 -16.00 -9.84
C SER A 2 -41.87 -15.07 -9.33
N SER A 3 -41.40 -15.34 -8.12
CA SER A 3 -40.27 -14.67 -7.51
C SER A 3 -38.97 -15.14 -8.16
N HIS A 4 -38.35 -14.32 -8.98
CA HIS A 4 -37.00 -14.52 -9.45
C HIS A 4 -36.01 -14.04 -8.34
N THR A 5 -35.47 -15.03 -7.63
CA THR A 5 -34.31 -14.81 -6.77
C THR A 5 -33.09 -14.67 -7.67
N LEU A 6 -32.45 -13.50 -7.62
CA LEU A 6 -31.14 -13.26 -8.26
C LEU A 6 -30.09 -14.12 -7.57
N PRO A 7 -29.14 -14.74 -8.29
CA PRO A 7 -28.06 -15.48 -7.66
C PRO A 7 -27.13 -14.53 -6.89
N ASP A 8 -26.89 -14.90 -5.64
CA ASP A 8 -25.91 -14.29 -4.75
C ASP A 8 -24.51 -14.48 -5.34
N VAL A 9 -23.97 -13.45 -6.01
CA VAL A 9 -22.59 -13.44 -6.50
C VAL A 9 -21.72 -13.13 -5.30
N ALA A 10 -21.32 -14.16 -4.59
CA ALA A 10 -20.29 -14.06 -3.57
C ALA A 10 -19.00 -13.52 -4.23
N LEU A 11 -18.65 -12.27 -3.92
CA LEU A 11 -17.34 -11.72 -4.22
C LEU A 11 -16.29 -12.65 -3.61
N ALA A 12 -15.41 -13.20 -4.44
CA ALA A 12 -14.28 -13.99 -3.95
C ALA A 12 -13.52 -13.15 -2.91
N PRO A 13 -13.19 -13.69 -1.73
CA PRO A 13 -12.44 -12.95 -0.72
C PRO A 13 -11.11 -12.48 -1.35
N ALA A 14 -10.79 -11.21 -1.16
CA ALA A 14 -9.48 -10.70 -1.55
C ALA A 14 -8.41 -11.64 -0.96
N ALA A 15 -7.48 -12.09 -1.80
CA ALA A 15 -6.42 -13.00 -1.35
C ALA A 15 -5.75 -12.40 -0.10
N ALA A 16 -5.62 -13.21 0.95
CA ALA A 16 -5.00 -12.75 2.19
C ALA A 16 -3.55 -12.32 1.91
N VAL A 17 -3.14 -11.15 2.41
CA VAL A 17 -1.79 -10.63 2.28
C VAL A 17 -0.79 -11.59 2.94
N ARG A 18 0.17 -12.07 2.17
CA ARG A 18 1.19 -13.02 2.62
C ARG A 18 2.33 -12.26 3.31
N VAL A 19 2.45 -12.40 4.61
CA VAL A 19 3.47 -11.73 5.42
C VAL A 19 4.54 -12.72 5.83
N VAL A 20 5.83 -12.33 5.75
CA VAL A 20 6.94 -13.09 6.34
C VAL A 20 7.74 -12.22 7.32
N LEU A 21 7.95 -12.75 8.52
CA LEU A 21 8.80 -12.19 9.56
C LEU A 21 10.19 -12.78 9.43
N ILE A 22 11.23 -11.96 9.37
CA ILE A 22 12.59 -12.39 9.01
C ILE A 22 13.56 -12.01 10.11
N ALA A 23 14.25 -13.03 10.67
CA ALA A 23 15.26 -12.85 11.71
C ALA A 23 16.58 -13.51 11.33
N ILE A 24 17.66 -12.74 11.39
CA ILE A 24 19.04 -13.21 11.12
C ILE A 24 19.93 -13.16 12.37
N THR A 25 19.44 -12.57 13.45
CA THR A 25 20.12 -12.47 14.75
C THR A 25 19.31 -13.18 15.84
N GLN A 26 19.95 -13.53 16.95
CA GLN A 26 19.25 -14.12 18.10
C GLN A 26 18.18 -13.17 18.67
N HIS A 27 18.54 -11.90 18.85
CA HIS A 27 17.60 -10.90 19.38
C HIS A 27 16.43 -10.66 18.41
N GLY A 28 16.72 -10.55 17.10
CA GLY A 28 15.67 -10.48 16.08
C GLY A 28 14.74 -11.69 16.09
N ALA A 29 15.25 -12.91 16.35
CA ALA A 29 14.42 -14.10 16.47
C ALA A 29 13.49 -14.05 17.70
N GLN A 30 13.95 -13.48 18.81
CA GLN A 30 13.11 -13.24 20.01
C GLN A 30 11.98 -12.25 19.72
N GLN A 31 12.28 -11.11 19.11
CA GLN A 31 11.28 -10.12 18.70
C GLN A 31 10.30 -10.69 17.66
N THR A 32 10.81 -11.48 16.70
CA THR A 32 9.97 -12.21 15.74
C THR A 32 8.97 -13.12 16.45
N ALA A 33 9.41 -13.86 17.48
CA ALA A 33 8.55 -14.75 18.26
C ALA A 33 7.44 -13.98 18.99
N GLU A 34 7.72 -12.79 19.50
CA GLU A 34 6.74 -11.93 20.18
C GLU A 34 5.67 -11.42 19.20
N LEU A 35 6.08 -10.93 18.03
CA LEU A 35 5.16 -10.46 17.02
C LEU A 35 4.36 -11.61 16.39
N ALA A 36 4.97 -12.76 16.15
CA ALA A 36 4.34 -13.91 15.54
C ALA A 36 3.15 -14.44 16.33
N ARG A 37 3.19 -14.36 17.68
CA ARG A 37 2.05 -14.74 18.54
C ARG A 37 0.81 -13.87 18.25
N GLN A 38 1.00 -12.65 17.79
CA GLN A 38 -0.08 -11.70 17.46
C GLN A 38 -0.46 -11.76 15.98
N LEU A 39 0.35 -12.43 15.16
CA LEU A 39 0.16 -12.61 13.70
C LEU A 39 0.24 -14.09 13.32
N PRO A 40 -0.71 -14.92 13.75
CA PRO A 40 -0.60 -16.39 13.54
C PRO A 40 -0.61 -16.83 12.08
N ALA A 41 -1.10 -16.00 11.16
CA ALA A 41 -1.08 -16.26 9.73
C ALA A 41 0.25 -15.88 9.03
N ALA A 42 1.14 -15.15 9.70
CA ALA A 42 2.45 -14.79 9.15
C ALA A 42 3.39 -16.00 9.11
N SER A 43 4.17 -16.11 8.04
CA SER A 43 5.28 -17.06 7.97
C SER A 43 6.52 -16.49 8.66
N ILE A 44 7.46 -17.35 9.05
CA ILE A 44 8.72 -16.94 9.66
C ILE A 44 9.89 -17.50 8.83
N CYS A 45 10.89 -16.66 8.54
CA CYS A 45 12.18 -17.09 7.96
C CYS A 45 13.29 -16.78 8.94
N VAL A 46 14.05 -17.80 9.36
CA VAL A 46 15.02 -17.69 10.44
C VAL A 46 16.24 -18.58 10.18
N ALA A 47 17.44 -18.16 10.64
CA ALA A 47 18.62 -19.03 10.60
C ALA A 47 18.40 -20.27 11.50
N ASP A 48 18.81 -21.46 11.02
CA ASP A 48 18.61 -22.77 11.70
C ASP A 48 18.95 -22.74 13.19
N LYS A 49 20.09 -22.12 13.53
CA LYS A 49 20.56 -22.03 14.93
C LYS A 49 19.59 -21.30 15.87
N PHE A 50 18.65 -20.50 15.34
CA PHE A 50 17.67 -19.75 16.11
C PHE A 50 16.26 -20.36 16.00
N ALA A 51 16.03 -21.33 15.14
CA ALA A 51 14.73 -21.99 14.98
C ALA A 51 14.15 -22.54 16.33
N PRO A 52 14.96 -23.05 17.27
CA PRO A 52 14.44 -23.49 18.56
C PRO A 52 13.73 -22.39 19.37
N LEU A 53 14.06 -21.12 19.18
CA LEU A 53 13.38 -19.98 19.85
C LEU A 53 11.93 -19.79 19.41
N LEU A 54 11.55 -20.39 18.27
CA LEU A 54 10.22 -20.29 17.67
C LEU A 54 9.37 -21.54 17.93
N ALA A 55 9.88 -22.47 18.71
CA ALA A 55 9.17 -23.73 19.02
C ALA A 55 7.82 -23.43 19.71
N GLY A 56 6.77 -24.14 19.29
CA GLY A 56 5.42 -24.00 19.83
C GLY A 56 4.59 -22.84 19.24
N LEU A 57 5.14 -22.05 18.31
CA LEU A 57 4.34 -21.08 17.57
C LEU A 57 3.51 -21.80 16.49
N PRO A 58 2.28 -21.32 16.20
CA PRO A 58 1.43 -21.89 15.14
C PRO A 58 1.90 -21.51 13.73
N ASN A 59 2.79 -20.54 13.61
CA ASN A 59 3.26 -19.94 12.38
C ASN A 59 4.07 -20.94 11.53
N PRO A 60 3.94 -20.97 10.20
CA PRO A 60 4.86 -21.69 9.34
C PRO A 60 6.29 -21.16 9.48
N VAL A 61 7.24 -22.02 9.87
CA VAL A 61 8.65 -21.66 10.07
C VAL A 61 9.48 -22.28 8.96
N ARG A 62 10.19 -21.43 8.18
CA ARG A 62 11.24 -21.82 7.26
C ARG A 62 12.60 -21.50 7.88
N ALA A 63 13.31 -22.54 8.28
CA ALA A 63 14.69 -22.40 8.73
C ALA A 63 15.65 -22.52 7.54
N TYR A 64 16.68 -21.66 7.51
CA TYR A 64 17.69 -21.69 6.44
C TYR A 64 19.11 -21.89 7.00
N SER A 65 19.93 -22.57 6.21
CA SER A 65 21.35 -22.74 6.42
C SER A 65 22.14 -21.94 5.38
N GLY A 66 23.30 -21.41 5.77
CA GLY A 66 24.16 -20.66 4.86
C GLY A 66 23.87 -19.15 4.83
N PRO A 67 24.30 -18.44 3.77
CA PRO A 67 24.15 -17.00 3.67
C PRO A 67 22.68 -16.60 3.43
N PHE A 68 22.14 -15.70 4.25
CA PHE A 68 20.75 -15.24 4.12
C PHE A 68 20.44 -14.60 2.75
N ARG A 69 21.44 -14.02 2.07
CA ARG A 69 21.27 -13.44 0.74
C ARG A 69 20.65 -14.42 -0.27
N ASP A 70 20.86 -15.72 -0.09
CA ASP A 70 20.38 -16.75 -1.01
C ASP A 70 18.86 -16.99 -0.87
N GLU A 71 18.26 -16.56 0.25
CA GLU A 71 16.83 -16.65 0.53
C GLU A 71 16.02 -15.50 -0.08
N ILE A 72 16.63 -14.33 -0.31
CA ILE A 72 15.93 -13.08 -0.67
C ILE A 72 15.09 -13.24 -1.94
N GLY A 73 15.63 -13.89 -2.98
CA GLY A 73 14.92 -14.07 -4.25
C GLY A 73 13.59 -14.83 -4.09
N HIS A 74 13.59 -15.87 -3.26
CA HIS A 74 12.39 -16.65 -2.92
C HIS A 74 11.41 -15.81 -2.10
N LEU A 75 11.91 -15.08 -1.09
CA LEU A 75 11.06 -14.25 -0.24
C LEU A 75 10.35 -13.14 -1.04
N PHE A 76 11.03 -12.52 -2.00
CA PHE A 76 10.46 -11.52 -2.90
C PHE A 76 9.37 -12.10 -3.82
N ALA A 77 9.49 -13.36 -4.24
CA ALA A 77 8.52 -14.02 -5.11
C ALA A 77 7.30 -14.55 -4.34
N ASP A 78 7.50 -15.00 -3.10
CA ASP A 78 6.50 -15.77 -2.36
C ASP A 78 5.65 -14.90 -1.43
N PHE A 79 6.09 -13.69 -1.06
CA PHE A 79 5.42 -12.86 -0.06
C PHE A 79 5.13 -11.46 -0.55
N ASP A 80 4.05 -10.89 -0.02
CA ASP A 80 3.61 -9.53 -0.33
C ASP A 80 4.22 -8.50 0.65
N GLN A 81 4.57 -8.93 1.87
CA GLN A 81 5.21 -8.12 2.91
C GLN A 81 6.37 -8.86 3.55
N LEU A 82 7.55 -8.24 3.55
CA LEU A 82 8.76 -8.72 4.21
C LEU A 82 9.09 -7.83 5.41
N VAL A 83 9.10 -8.39 6.60
CA VAL A 83 9.36 -7.67 7.86
C VAL A 83 10.68 -8.15 8.45
N PHE A 84 11.69 -7.30 8.41
CA PHE A 84 13.05 -7.60 8.87
C PHE A 84 13.31 -7.07 10.27
N PHE A 85 13.80 -7.94 11.14
CA PHE A 85 14.31 -7.57 12.45
C PHE A 85 15.85 -7.49 12.40
N VAL A 86 16.34 -6.40 11.81
CA VAL A 86 17.79 -6.15 11.60
C VAL A 86 17.98 -4.69 11.16
N SER A 87 19.23 -4.21 11.16
CA SER A 87 19.53 -2.84 10.77
C SER A 87 19.11 -2.52 9.33
N LEU A 88 18.54 -1.33 9.13
CA LEU A 88 18.07 -0.82 7.83
C LEU A 88 19.15 -0.91 6.73
N GLY A 89 20.40 -0.55 7.06
CA GLY A 89 21.49 -0.60 6.08
C GLY A 89 21.83 -2.00 5.58
N ALA A 90 21.63 -3.03 6.41
CA ALA A 90 21.79 -4.44 5.99
C ALA A 90 20.69 -4.83 5.01
N VAL A 91 19.44 -4.47 5.31
CA VAL A 91 18.28 -4.77 4.45
C VAL A 91 18.43 -4.11 3.09
N VAL A 92 18.81 -2.83 3.02
CA VAL A 92 19.05 -2.13 1.75
C VAL A 92 20.07 -2.87 0.87
N ARG A 93 21.20 -3.33 1.45
CA ARG A 93 22.21 -4.08 0.69
C ARG A 93 21.74 -5.45 0.23
N LEU A 94 20.95 -6.15 1.06
CA LEU A 94 20.39 -7.45 0.72
C LEU A 94 19.39 -7.36 -0.43
N MET A 95 18.53 -6.31 -0.44
CA MET A 95 17.49 -6.18 -1.44
C MET A 95 17.98 -5.60 -2.78
N ALA A 96 19.04 -4.77 -2.77
CA ALA A 96 19.49 -4.03 -3.94
C ALA A 96 19.60 -4.88 -5.23
N PRO A 97 20.12 -6.14 -5.21
CA PRO A 97 20.20 -6.98 -6.40
C PRO A 97 18.84 -7.48 -6.92
N HIS A 98 17.77 -7.40 -6.13
CA HIS A 98 16.45 -7.96 -6.43
C HIS A 98 15.41 -6.91 -6.81
N LEU A 99 15.75 -5.62 -6.70
CA LEU A 99 14.83 -4.53 -7.00
C LEU A 99 14.48 -4.46 -8.48
N LYS A 100 13.19 -4.33 -8.79
CA LYS A 100 12.65 -4.19 -10.15
C LYS A 100 11.93 -2.85 -10.31
N SER A 101 10.79 -2.72 -9.66
CA SER A 101 9.99 -1.51 -9.70
C SER A 101 9.08 -1.40 -8.47
N LYS A 102 8.65 -0.16 -8.17
CA LYS A 102 7.71 0.10 -7.06
C LYS A 102 6.34 -0.58 -7.21
N ASP A 103 6.02 -1.06 -8.42
CA ASP A 103 4.74 -1.67 -8.73
C ASP A 103 4.82 -3.22 -8.64
N GLU A 104 6.03 -3.78 -8.67
CA GLU A 104 6.28 -5.22 -8.66
C GLU A 104 6.92 -5.70 -7.36
N ASP A 105 7.74 -4.84 -6.73
CA ASP A 105 8.47 -5.21 -5.52
C ASP A 105 7.50 -5.31 -4.33
N PRO A 106 7.66 -6.32 -3.46
CA PRO A 106 6.85 -6.46 -2.26
C PRO A 106 7.04 -5.28 -1.32
N GLY A 107 6.12 -5.12 -0.37
CA GLY A 107 6.33 -4.23 0.75
C GLY A 107 7.48 -4.73 1.64
N VAL A 108 8.41 -3.85 1.97
CA VAL A 108 9.53 -4.19 2.85
C VAL A 108 9.58 -3.24 4.02
N LEU A 109 9.66 -3.81 5.21
CA LEU A 109 9.71 -3.11 6.47
C LEU A 109 10.92 -3.55 7.29
N VAL A 110 11.44 -2.62 8.08
CA VAL A 110 12.47 -2.88 9.07
C VAL A 110 11.94 -2.54 10.44
N VAL A 111 12.11 -3.45 11.39
CA VAL A 111 11.97 -3.19 12.82
C VAL A 111 13.39 -3.06 13.38
N ASP A 112 13.67 -1.97 14.07
CA ASP A 112 14.98 -1.76 14.69
C ASP A 112 15.25 -2.75 15.84
N GLU A 113 16.49 -2.91 16.23
CA GLU A 113 16.88 -3.92 17.22
C GLU A 113 16.28 -3.67 18.62
N ALA A 114 15.91 -2.43 18.93
CA ALA A 114 15.22 -2.10 20.17
C ALA A 114 13.69 -2.25 20.09
N GLY A 115 13.13 -2.57 18.90
CA GLY A 115 11.70 -2.67 18.67
C GLY A 115 10.94 -1.35 18.82
N GLN A 116 11.64 -0.21 18.71
CA GLN A 116 11.06 1.12 18.92
C GLN A 116 10.47 1.73 17.64
N PHE A 117 11.01 1.34 16.49
CA PHE A 117 10.61 1.89 15.20
C PHE A 117 10.27 0.81 14.19
N VAL A 118 9.20 1.04 13.44
CA VAL A 118 8.84 0.24 12.26
C VAL A 118 8.93 1.14 11.04
N ILE A 119 9.86 0.81 10.13
CA ILE A 119 10.27 1.68 9.04
C ILE A 119 9.94 1.01 7.70
N PRO A 120 8.94 1.49 6.93
CA PRO A 120 8.73 1.04 5.56
C PRO A 120 9.91 1.48 4.69
N VAL A 121 10.49 0.53 3.97
CA VAL A 121 11.70 0.74 3.13
C VAL A 121 11.35 0.76 1.66
N LEU A 122 10.46 -0.15 1.22
CA LEU A 122 10.01 -0.28 -0.18
C LEU A 122 8.51 -0.39 -0.28
N SER A 123 7.98 0.04 -1.42
CA SER A 123 6.59 -0.16 -1.87
C SER A 123 5.55 0.28 -0.83
N GLY A 124 5.75 1.50 -0.28
CA GLY A 124 4.94 2.07 0.80
C GLY A 124 3.44 2.09 0.52
N HIS A 125 3.04 2.58 -0.68
CA HIS A 125 1.64 2.71 -1.08
C HIS A 125 1.14 1.45 -1.79
N VAL A 126 1.53 1.25 -3.05
CA VAL A 126 1.02 0.16 -3.89
C VAL A 126 1.33 -1.21 -3.27
N GLY A 127 2.54 -1.43 -2.78
CA GLY A 127 2.92 -2.65 -2.08
C GLY A 127 2.36 -2.76 -0.66
N GLY A 128 1.82 -1.68 -0.07
CA GLY A 128 1.14 -1.70 1.23
C GLY A 128 2.05 -1.63 2.45
N ALA A 129 3.36 -1.36 2.30
CA ALA A 129 4.30 -1.34 3.42
C ALA A 129 3.97 -0.27 4.48
N ASN A 130 3.39 0.88 4.09
CA ASN A 130 2.99 1.91 5.06
C ASN A 130 1.85 1.43 5.96
N ALA A 131 0.83 0.80 5.40
CA ALA A 131 -0.29 0.24 6.18
C ALA A 131 0.19 -0.89 7.08
N CYS A 132 1.04 -1.78 6.57
CA CYS A 132 1.65 -2.86 7.34
C CYS A 132 2.53 -2.31 8.49
N ALA A 133 3.30 -1.23 8.26
CA ALA A 133 4.11 -0.60 9.29
C ALA A 133 3.26 -0.03 10.44
N LEU A 134 2.14 0.60 10.13
CA LEU A 134 1.21 1.10 11.15
C LEU A 134 0.62 -0.05 11.98
N GLN A 135 0.22 -1.14 11.34
CA GLN A 135 -0.31 -2.32 12.01
C GLN A 135 0.74 -2.96 12.93
N ILE A 136 1.95 -3.21 12.43
CA ILE A 136 3.02 -3.83 13.22
C ILE A 136 3.46 -2.91 14.37
N ALA A 137 3.58 -1.60 14.13
CA ALA A 137 3.92 -0.65 15.17
C ALA A 137 2.88 -0.66 16.31
N ALA A 138 1.59 -0.74 15.98
CA ALA A 138 0.54 -0.86 16.98
C ALA A 138 0.65 -2.15 17.82
N LEU A 139 0.99 -3.29 17.17
CA LEU A 139 1.18 -4.57 17.85
C LEU A 139 2.41 -4.59 18.78
N LEU A 140 3.48 -3.92 18.38
CA LEU A 140 4.74 -3.85 19.14
C LEU A 140 4.78 -2.70 20.16
N GLY A 141 3.81 -1.78 20.16
CA GLY A 141 3.90 -0.54 20.93
C GLY A 141 5.01 0.39 20.41
N ALA A 142 5.37 0.26 19.15
CA ALA A 142 6.44 0.98 18.47
C ALA A 142 5.93 2.23 17.72
N THR A 143 6.84 2.99 17.14
CA THR A 143 6.53 4.14 16.28
C THR A 143 6.72 3.76 14.80
N ALA A 144 5.68 3.91 13.98
CA ALA A 144 5.82 3.81 12.53
C ALA A 144 6.48 5.07 11.94
N VAL A 145 7.58 4.90 11.19
CA VAL A 145 8.33 6.01 10.58
C VAL A 145 7.96 6.12 9.11
N LEU A 146 6.81 6.74 8.82
CA LEU A 146 6.36 6.96 7.45
C LEU A 146 7.09 8.15 6.83
N THR A 147 7.67 7.95 5.63
CA THR A 147 8.47 8.98 4.93
C THR A 147 7.86 9.40 3.60
N THR A 148 6.78 8.75 3.16
CA THR A 148 6.10 9.09 1.90
C THR A 148 5.46 10.47 1.98
N ALA A 149 5.67 11.28 0.96
CA ALA A 149 5.31 12.70 0.98
C ALA A 149 3.80 12.94 1.21
N SER A 150 2.92 12.08 0.64
CA SER A 150 1.47 12.19 0.85
C SER A 150 1.04 11.84 2.28
N ASP A 151 1.76 10.95 2.97
CA ASP A 151 1.47 10.62 4.37
C ASP A 151 1.96 11.71 5.31
N VAL A 152 3.19 12.22 5.09
CA VAL A 152 3.74 13.35 5.85
C VAL A 152 2.90 14.61 5.64
N GLY A 153 2.53 14.92 4.39
CA GLY A 153 1.69 16.06 4.02
C GLY A 153 0.19 15.87 4.31
N LYS A 154 -0.22 14.69 4.80
CA LYS A 154 -1.62 14.36 5.09
C LYS A 154 -2.54 14.67 3.91
N THR A 155 -2.09 14.36 2.69
CA THR A 155 -2.81 14.64 1.44
C THR A 155 -3.21 13.36 0.71
N ILE A 156 -3.77 13.47 -0.49
CA ILE A 156 -4.22 12.34 -1.30
C ILE A 156 -3.02 11.54 -1.81
N ALA A 157 -3.03 10.23 -1.60
CA ALA A 157 -2.14 9.29 -2.28
C ALA A 157 -2.79 8.89 -3.61
N VAL A 158 -2.37 9.55 -4.70
CA VAL A 158 -3.01 9.47 -6.03
C VAL A 158 -3.01 8.04 -6.58
N ASP A 159 -1.95 7.27 -6.32
CA ASP A 159 -1.75 5.91 -6.81
C ASP A 159 -2.64 4.85 -6.12
N ILE A 160 -3.22 5.17 -4.97
CA ILE A 160 -4.06 4.23 -4.20
C ILE A 160 -5.42 4.80 -3.79
N LEU A 161 -5.81 5.98 -4.28
CA LEU A 161 -7.11 6.58 -3.94
C LEU A 161 -8.26 5.63 -4.30
N GLY A 162 -9.12 5.35 -3.33
CA GLY A 162 -10.26 4.45 -3.51
C GLY A 162 -9.92 2.95 -3.63
N ARG A 163 -8.67 2.54 -3.40
CA ARG A 163 -8.25 1.15 -3.47
C ARG A 163 -9.04 0.26 -2.50
N GLU A 164 -9.26 0.71 -1.28
CA GLU A 164 -10.06 -0.01 -0.27
C GLU A 164 -11.53 -0.11 -0.63
N LEU A 165 -12.00 0.77 -1.52
CA LEU A 165 -13.35 0.78 -2.09
C LEU A 165 -13.43 -0.03 -3.39
N GLY A 166 -12.34 -0.71 -3.78
CA GLY A 166 -12.28 -1.52 -5.01
C GLY A 166 -12.17 -0.72 -6.30
N TRP A 167 -11.80 0.57 -6.23
CA TRP A 167 -11.67 1.40 -7.42
C TRP A 167 -10.45 0.98 -8.25
N LYS A 168 -10.61 1.01 -9.57
CA LYS A 168 -9.54 0.77 -10.52
C LYS A 168 -8.99 2.09 -11.04
N LEU A 169 -7.68 2.20 -11.11
CA LEU A 169 -6.97 3.34 -11.68
C LEU A 169 -6.87 3.19 -13.19
N GLU A 170 -7.19 4.25 -13.94
CA GLU A 170 -7.07 4.31 -15.40
C GLU A 170 -6.37 5.61 -15.78
N CYS A 171 -5.11 5.54 -16.15
CA CYS A 171 -4.34 6.64 -16.73
C CYS A 171 -2.97 6.16 -17.19
N PRO A 172 -2.26 6.92 -18.07
CA PRO A 172 -0.85 6.72 -18.33
C PRO A 172 -0.01 6.84 -17.04
N LYS A 173 1.00 5.99 -16.88
CA LYS A 173 1.85 5.95 -15.67
C LYS A 173 2.48 7.31 -15.33
N ILE A 174 2.83 8.11 -16.34
CA ILE A 174 3.40 9.45 -16.18
C ILE A 174 2.44 10.40 -15.45
N ASN A 175 1.12 10.26 -15.69
CA ASN A 175 0.10 11.11 -15.05
C ASN A 175 0.09 10.90 -13.53
N ILE A 176 0.23 9.65 -13.06
CA ILE A 176 0.30 9.36 -11.62
C ILE A 176 1.45 10.14 -10.98
N THR A 177 2.63 10.09 -11.60
CA THR A 177 3.83 10.75 -11.07
C THR A 177 3.65 12.26 -11.03
N ARG A 178 3.17 12.88 -12.13
CA ARG A 178 3.00 14.34 -12.22
C ARG A 178 1.89 14.85 -11.32
N VAL A 179 0.75 14.17 -11.33
CA VAL A 179 -0.39 14.55 -10.47
C VAL A 179 -0.05 14.38 -8.99
N SER A 180 0.68 13.32 -8.61
CA SER A 180 1.18 13.16 -7.25
C SER A 180 2.08 14.32 -6.82
N ALA A 181 2.95 14.79 -7.72
CA ALA A 181 3.80 15.96 -7.44
C ALA A 181 2.96 17.22 -7.20
N HIS A 182 1.96 17.50 -8.04
CA HIS A 182 1.05 18.65 -7.84
C HIS A 182 0.31 18.56 -6.51
N VAL A 183 -0.22 17.38 -6.15
CA VAL A 183 -0.93 17.14 -4.88
C VAL A 183 -0.01 17.38 -3.68
N VAL A 184 1.20 16.84 -3.70
CA VAL A 184 2.17 16.98 -2.61
C VAL A 184 2.66 18.43 -2.45
N ASN A 185 2.79 19.15 -3.56
CA ASN A 185 3.18 20.57 -3.56
C ASN A 185 2.05 21.51 -3.11
N GLY A 186 0.86 20.99 -2.81
CA GLY A 186 -0.28 21.81 -2.37
C GLY A 186 -0.85 22.70 -3.46
N GLU A 187 -0.67 22.32 -4.72
CA GLU A 187 -1.24 23.06 -5.85
C GLU A 187 -2.76 22.79 -5.99
N PRO A 188 -3.53 23.68 -6.63
CA PRO A 188 -4.98 23.49 -6.80
C PRO A 188 -5.31 22.24 -7.61
N ILE A 189 -6.04 21.32 -7.02
CA ILE A 189 -6.46 20.03 -7.60
C ILE A 189 -7.98 19.94 -7.61
N ALA A 190 -8.58 19.60 -8.75
CA ALA A 190 -9.99 19.28 -8.84
C ALA A 190 -10.20 17.77 -8.60
N VAL A 191 -11.09 17.43 -7.69
CA VAL A 191 -11.61 16.06 -7.51
C VAL A 191 -13.06 16.07 -7.99
N VAL A 192 -13.32 15.39 -9.09
CA VAL A 192 -14.66 15.26 -9.68
C VAL A 192 -15.23 13.91 -9.26
N GLN A 193 -16.32 13.91 -8.53
CA GLN A 193 -16.97 12.70 -8.04
C GLN A 193 -18.34 12.52 -8.67
N GLU A 194 -18.42 11.70 -9.70
CA GLU A 194 -19.67 11.37 -10.41
C GLU A 194 -20.17 9.95 -10.08
N ALA A 195 -19.30 9.14 -9.47
CA ALA A 195 -19.61 7.75 -9.14
C ALA A 195 -18.89 7.31 -7.87
N GLY A 196 -19.26 6.13 -7.37
CA GLY A 196 -18.63 5.50 -6.22
C GLY A 196 -18.97 6.14 -4.87
N SER A 197 -18.37 5.62 -3.81
CA SER A 197 -18.62 6.08 -2.44
C SER A 197 -18.00 7.46 -2.19
N PRO A 198 -18.72 8.40 -1.55
CA PRO A 198 -18.17 9.70 -1.16
C PRO A 198 -17.21 9.60 0.05
N HIS A 199 -17.09 8.43 0.69
CA HIS A 199 -16.31 8.21 1.91
C HIS A 199 -14.88 7.73 1.62
N TRP A 200 -14.24 8.21 0.56
CA TRP A 200 -12.88 7.85 0.19
C TRP A 200 -11.79 8.59 1.00
N TRP A 201 -12.15 9.69 1.67
CA TRP A 201 -11.24 10.38 2.57
C TRP A 201 -11.35 9.79 3.98
N THR A 202 -10.41 8.95 4.35
CA THR A 202 -10.43 8.18 5.62
C THR A 202 -9.51 8.75 6.68
N ARG A 203 -8.72 9.79 6.36
CA ARG A 203 -7.84 10.42 7.36
C ARG A 203 -8.64 11.21 8.39
N PRO A 204 -8.19 11.26 9.67
CA PRO A 204 -8.87 12.03 10.72
C PRO A 204 -8.71 13.56 10.52
N THR A 205 -7.81 13.99 9.66
CA THR A 205 -7.62 15.41 9.30
C THR A 205 -8.59 15.83 8.22
N PRO A 206 -8.98 17.11 8.15
CA PRO A 206 -9.78 17.62 7.03
C PRO A 206 -9.03 17.47 5.71
N LEU A 207 -9.77 17.43 4.61
CA LEU A 207 -9.21 17.45 3.28
C LEU A 207 -8.37 18.74 3.09
N PRO A 208 -7.16 18.68 2.50
CA PRO A 208 -6.35 19.89 2.28
C PRO A 208 -7.09 20.98 1.51
N ALA A 209 -6.84 22.24 1.86
CA ALA A 209 -7.50 23.38 1.23
C ALA A 209 -7.20 23.53 -0.27
N SER A 210 -6.14 22.88 -0.76
CA SER A 210 -5.80 22.84 -2.19
C SER A 210 -6.62 21.84 -2.99
N ILE A 211 -7.46 21.03 -2.34
CA ILE A 211 -8.29 20.00 -2.99
C ILE A 211 -9.72 20.49 -3.06
N TYR A 212 -10.23 20.67 -4.27
CA TYR A 212 -11.56 21.20 -4.57
C TYR A 212 -12.45 20.08 -5.11
N LYS A 213 -13.63 19.90 -4.52
CA LYS A 213 -14.61 18.87 -4.93
C LYS A 213 -15.63 19.40 -5.89
N PHE A 214 -15.93 18.62 -6.93
CA PHE A 214 -16.96 18.88 -7.93
C PHE A 214 -17.84 17.64 -8.10
N ASN A 215 -19.11 17.85 -8.40
CA ASN A 215 -20.06 16.78 -8.67
C ASN A 215 -20.09 16.39 -10.16
N ARG A 216 -19.62 17.27 -11.04
CA ARG A 216 -19.62 17.07 -12.49
C ARG A 216 -18.34 17.62 -13.11
N PHE A 217 -17.87 16.95 -14.14
CA PHE A 217 -16.66 17.36 -14.85
C PHE A 217 -16.82 18.73 -15.54
N GLU A 218 -18.01 19.00 -16.07
CA GLU A 218 -18.31 20.26 -16.77
C GLU A 218 -18.24 21.51 -15.87
N ASP A 219 -18.33 21.33 -14.55
CA ASP A 219 -18.26 22.43 -13.58
C ASP A 219 -16.83 22.87 -13.28
N VAL A 220 -15.81 22.15 -13.82
CA VAL A 220 -14.39 22.40 -13.54
C VAL A 220 -13.81 23.42 -14.51
N ASP A 221 -13.35 24.56 -14.01
CA ASP A 221 -12.48 25.46 -14.78
C ASP A 221 -11.08 24.85 -14.92
N LEU A 222 -10.84 24.12 -16.01
CA LEU A 222 -9.59 23.41 -16.26
C LEU A 222 -8.34 24.32 -16.35
N ALA A 223 -8.51 25.62 -16.50
CA ALA A 223 -7.40 26.59 -16.50
C ALA A 223 -6.92 26.89 -15.07
N HIS A 224 -7.80 26.78 -14.09
CA HIS A 224 -7.49 27.07 -12.70
C HIS A 224 -6.76 25.93 -11.99
N TYR A 225 -7.08 24.66 -12.33
CA TYR A 225 -6.55 23.49 -11.62
C TYR A 225 -5.34 22.87 -12.32
N LYS A 226 -4.32 22.48 -11.51
CA LYS A 226 -3.10 21.84 -12.00
C LYS A 226 -3.29 20.38 -12.40
N ALA A 227 -4.26 19.70 -11.76
CA ALA A 227 -4.65 18.35 -12.12
C ALA A 227 -6.12 18.06 -11.79
N VAL A 228 -6.64 17.02 -12.41
CA VAL A 228 -8.00 16.50 -12.19
C VAL A 228 -7.93 15.04 -11.79
N LEU A 229 -8.55 14.71 -10.67
CA LEU A 229 -8.83 13.37 -10.20
C LEU A 229 -10.30 13.09 -10.49
N TRP A 230 -10.61 12.24 -11.48
CA TRP A 230 -11.97 12.03 -11.96
C TRP A 230 -12.48 10.63 -11.59
N ILE A 231 -13.46 10.59 -10.71
CA ILE A 231 -14.10 9.37 -10.19
C ILE A 231 -15.41 9.21 -10.95
N THR A 232 -15.45 8.33 -11.96
CA THR A 232 -16.56 8.27 -12.90
C THR A 232 -16.74 6.89 -13.54
N HIS A 233 -17.96 6.60 -13.99
CA HIS A 233 -18.29 5.51 -14.91
C HIS A 233 -18.39 5.99 -16.37
N ALA A 234 -18.39 7.31 -16.61
CA ALA A 234 -18.49 7.86 -17.95
C ALA A 234 -17.25 7.54 -18.80
N GLU A 235 -17.44 7.45 -20.10
CA GLU A 235 -16.33 7.28 -21.04
C GLU A 235 -15.42 8.52 -21.02
N VAL A 236 -14.12 8.32 -20.88
CA VAL A 236 -13.11 9.37 -21.00
C VAL A 236 -12.63 9.41 -22.43
N THR A 237 -13.04 10.42 -23.16
CA THR A 237 -12.76 10.57 -24.60
C THR A 237 -11.29 10.91 -24.86
N PRO A 238 -10.78 10.64 -26.10
CA PRO A 238 -9.44 11.10 -26.50
C PRO A 238 -9.25 12.62 -26.34
N GLN A 239 -10.32 13.40 -26.48
CA GLN A 239 -10.29 14.85 -26.27
C GLN A 239 -10.00 15.23 -24.81
N HIS A 240 -10.58 14.52 -23.83
CA HIS A 240 -10.27 14.73 -22.41
C HIS A 240 -8.79 14.46 -22.13
N TRP A 241 -8.24 13.35 -22.65
CA TRP A 241 -6.83 13.00 -22.49
C TRP A 241 -5.90 14.04 -23.15
N GLN A 242 -6.27 14.58 -24.30
CA GLN A 242 -5.51 15.61 -24.98
C GLN A 242 -5.54 16.95 -24.25
N GLN A 243 -6.71 17.36 -23.76
CA GLN A 243 -6.92 18.62 -23.05
C GLN A 243 -6.23 18.64 -21.69
N LEU A 244 -6.24 17.50 -21.00
CA LEU A 244 -5.62 17.31 -19.68
C LEU A 244 -4.34 16.49 -19.76
N HIS A 245 -3.56 16.70 -20.82
CA HIS A 245 -2.31 15.98 -21.03
C HIS A 245 -1.46 15.93 -19.76
N GLU A 246 -1.14 14.70 -19.27
CA GLU A 246 -0.37 14.42 -18.05
C GLU A 246 -0.95 14.97 -16.73
N ARG A 247 -2.19 15.53 -16.74
CA ARG A 247 -2.84 16.12 -15.57
C ARG A 247 -4.14 15.41 -15.17
N LEU A 248 -4.53 14.33 -15.86
CA LEU A 248 -5.76 13.59 -15.59
C LEU A 248 -5.44 12.22 -15.00
N VAL A 249 -6.09 11.90 -13.90
CA VAL A 249 -6.14 10.55 -13.32
C VAL A 249 -7.60 10.16 -13.16
N VAL A 250 -7.98 9.01 -13.72
CA VAL A 250 -9.36 8.50 -13.69
C VAL A 250 -9.43 7.30 -12.73
N TYR A 251 -10.47 7.30 -11.92
CA TYR A 251 -10.79 6.20 -11.02
C TYR A 251 -12.12 5.58 -11.41
N ARG A 252 -12.15 4.25 -11.50
CA ARG A 252 -13.32 3.45 -11.88
C ARG A 252 -13.88 2.70 -10.68
N PRO A 253 -14.92 3.21 -10.01
CA PRO A 253 -15.61 2.46 -8.97
C PRO A 253 -16.23 1.16 -9.51
N PRO A 254 -16.46 0.13 -8.68
CA PRO A 254 -17.25 -1.04 -9.06
C PRO A 254 -18.67 -0.66 -9.47
N GLN A 255 -19.24 -1.40 -10.43
CA GLN A 255 -20.65 -1.24 -10.85
C GLN A 255 -21.56 -1.51 -9.64
N GLY A 256 -22.59 -0.66 -9.43
CA GLY A 256 -23.56 -0.83 -8.34
C GLY A 256 -23.26 -0.08 -7.05
N GLN A 257 -22.12 0.59 -6.92
CA GLN A 257 -21.92 1.60 -5.87
C GLN A 257 -22.46 2.94 -6.38
N GLY A 258 -23.67 3.31 -5.93
CA GLY A 258 -24.24 4.63 -6.16
C GLY A 258 -23.38 5.75 -5.54
N ALA A 259 -23.46 6.94 -6.10
CA ALA A 259 -22.90 8.15 -5.51
C ALA A 259 -23.66 8.55 -4.25
#